data_9f77bc45400afc45db55a80abc3234c9
#
_entry.id   9f77bc45400afc45db55a80abc3234c9
#
_cell.length_a   1.000
_cell.length_b   1.000
_cell.length_c   1.000
_cell.angle_alpha   90.00
_cell.angle_beta   90.00
_cell.angle_gamma   90.00
#
_symmetry.space_group_name_H-M   'P 1'
#
loop_
_entity.id
_entity.type
_entity.pdbx_description
1 polymer ?
#
loop_
_entity_poly.entity_id
_entity_poly.type
_entity_poly.pdbx_seq_one_letter_code
_entity_poly.pdbx_strand_id
1 'polypeptide(L)'
;MDKPRKEHVLKKLFCVALVGVFCSSAPVAALAQDLELAERRAIAAYATDIWPKYELEIQDLAGFPIPINLDTKSLALPGLAGTYASDDYLRKPIIDPILQAIGTITVTEIGRTALKDGLKSIVIHYDETSAPSSNYKDGVNMEDGVLTINWKPYTNVDDVEPRALALLSVIEAAI
;
A
#
# COMPACT_ATOMS: atom_id res chain seq x y z
N MET A 1 47.55 -74.81 -12.24
CA MET A 1 48.81 -74.10 -12.03
C MET A 1 48.60 -72.74 -12.62
N ASP A 2 48.53 -71.68 -11.92
CA ASP A 2 49.21 -71.21 -10.77
C ASP A 2 48.33 -70.15 -10.01
N LYS A 3 48.50 -70.00 -8.75
CA LYS A 3 47.83 -69.17 -7.78
C LYS A 3 48.60 -67.87 -7.64
N PRO A 4 48.26 -66.99 -6.79
CA PRO A 4 47.55 -65.72 -6.83
C PRO A 4 48.41 -64.53 -6.41
N ARG A 5 47.97 -63.33 -6.47
CA ARG A 5 48.50 -62.31 -5.61
C ARG A 5 47.47 -61.27 -5.24
N LYS A 6 47.21 -61.25 -3.96
CA LYS A 6 46.44 -60.19 -3.26
C LYS A 6 47.28 -58.92 -3.26
N GLU A 7 46.72 -57.79 -3.70
CA GLU A 7 47.23 -56.47 -3.29
C GLU A 7 46.15 -55.65 -2.67
N HIS A 8 46.45 -55.30 -1.45
CA HIS A 8 45.69 -54.35 -0.65
C HIS A 8 45.83 -52.96 -1.25
N VAL A 9 44.72 -52.36 -1.66
CA VAL A 9 44.67 -50.95 -1.96
C VAL A 9 43.94 -50.22 -0.83
N LEU A 10 44.72 -49.48 -0.16
CA LEU A 10 44.47 -48.60 0.97
C LEU A 10 43.36 -47.59 0.65
N LYS A 11 42.23 -47.69 1.37
CA LYS A 11 41.18 -46.70 1.33
C LYS A 11 41.67 -45.41 1.99
N LYS A 12 42.00 -44.40 1.18
CA LYS A 12 42.16 -43.04 1.68
C LYS A 12 40.78 -42.42 1.85
N LEU A 13 40.34 -42.30 3.09
CA LEU A 13 39.21 -41.52 3.51
C LEU A 13 39.55 -40.02 3.31
N PHE A 14 38.96 -39.40 2.34
CA PHE A 14 38.96 -37.94 2.20
C PHE A 14 37.74 -37.40 2.96
N CYS A 15 37.98 -36.94 4.19
CA CYS A 15 36.99 -36.11 4.90
C CYS A 15 37.01 -34.72 4.29
N VAL A 16 36.05 -34.42 3.44
CA VAL A 16 35.73 -33.05 3.03
C VAL A 16 34.87 -32.44 4.12
N ALA A 17 35.46 -31.61 4.95
CA ALA A 17 34.74 -30.78 5.90
C ALA A 17 34.00 -29.69 5.13
N LEU A 18 32.67 -29.86 4.96
CA LEU A 18 31.77 -28.85 4.42
C LEU A 18 31.54 -27.81 5.53
N VAL A 19 32.27 -26.70 5.49
CA VAL A 19 32.00 -25.53 6.33
C VAL A 19 30.76 -24.84 5.77
N GLY A 20 29.61 -25.18 6.32
CA GLY A 20 28.35 -24.48 6.06
C GLY A 20 28.39 -23.10 6.71
N VAL A 21 28.59 -22.06 5.90
CA VAL A 21 28.36 -20.69 6.32
C VAL A 21 26.85 -20.51 6.43
N PHE A 22 26.32 -20.66 7.65
CA PHE A 22 24.98 -20.21 7.97
C PHE A 22 24.97 -18.68 7.95
N CYS A 23 24.61 -18.07 6.82
CA CYS A 23 24.13 -16.69 6.80
C CYS A 23 22.82 -16.65 7.57
N SER A 24 22.88 -16.36 8.84
CA SER A 24 21.72 -15.96 9.63
C SER A 24 21.25 -14.61 9.09
N SER A 25 20.35 -14.64 8.10
CA SER A 25 19.51 -13.48 7.80
C SER A 25 18.57 -13.32 9.00
N ALA A 26 18.98 -12.53 9.99
CA ALA A 26 18.04 -12.03 10.97
C ALA A 26 16.94 -11.30 10.21
N PRO A 27 15.65 -11.61 10.43
CA PRO A 27 14.59 -10.77 9.92
C PRO A 27 14.79 -9.40 10.56
N VAL A 28 14.98 -8.36 9.74
CA VAL A 28 14.82 -7.00 10.20
C VAL A 28 13.33 -6.92 10.53
N ALA A 29 13.00 -7.15 11.79
CA ALA A 29 11.71 -6.79 12.32
C ALA A 29 11.64 -5.28 12.13
N ALA A 30 10.88 -4.83 11.12
CA ALA A 30 10.44 -3.45 11.07
C ALA A 30 9.82 -3.19 12.43
N LEU A 31 10.43 -2.31 13.21
CA LEU A 31 9.89 -1.85 14.47
C LEU A 31 8.61 -1.11 14.10
N ALA A 32 7.50 -1.82 14.10
CA ALA A 32 6.19 -1.21 14.17
C ALA A 32 6.24 -0.38 15.45
N GLN A 33 6.40 0.94 15.30
CA GLN A 33 6.37 1.84 16.44
C GLN A 33 5.00 1.63 17.08
N ASP A 34 5.00 1.15 18.31
CA ASP A 34 3.76 0.98 19.07
C ASP A 34 3.13 2.36 19.22
N LEU A 35 2.00 2.56 18.53
CA LEU A 35 1.25 3.80 18.60
C LEU A 35 0.86 4.09 20.07
N GLU A 36 1.05 5.31 20.49
CA GLU A 36 0.64 5.75 21.83
C GLU A 36 -0.89 5.67 22.00
N LEU A 37 -1.35 5.76 23.24
CA LEU A 37 -2.78 5.68 23.51
C LEU A 37 -3.57 6.83 22.86
N ALA A 38 -2.95 8.00 22.72
CA ALA A 38 -3.55 9.16 22.06
C ALA A 38 -3.79 8.88 20.55
N GLU A 39 -2.78 8.33 19.85
CA GLU A 39 -2.89 7.95 18.45
C GLU A 39 -3.97 6.89 18.24
N ARG A 40 -3.97 5.83 19.06
CA ARG A 40 -4.97 4.76 18.96
C ARG A 40 -6.41 5.28 19.15
N ARG A 41 -6.60 6.23 20.06
CA ARG A 41 -7.93 6.86 20.28
C ARG A 41 -8.33 7.75 19.10
N ALA A 42 -7.39 8.54 18.59
CA ALA A 42 -7.66 9.44 17.47
C ALA A 42 -7.98 8.65 16.18
N ILE A 43 -7.28 7.54 15.92
CA ILE A 43 -7.58 6.62 14.81
C ILE A 43 -8.98 6.02 14.97
N ALA A 44 -9.30 5.51 16.15
CA ALA A 44 -10.61 4.92 16.39
C ALA A 44 -11.74 5.93 16.19
N ALA A 45 -11.59 7.15 16.70
CA ALA A 45 -12.53 8.24 16.48
C ALA A 45 -12.66 8.62 15.01
N TYR A 46 -11.54 8.73 14.30
CA TYR A 46 -11.54 9.02 12.86
C TYR A 46 -12.28 7.94 12.06
N ALA A 47 -12.00 6.67 12.35
CA ALA A 47 -12.61 5.54 11.65
C ALA A 47 -14.13 5.43 11.89
N THR A 48 -14.62 5.84 13.07
CA THR A 48 -16.05 5.76 13.42
C THR A 48 -16.85 7.02 13.07
N ASP A 49 -16.25 8.20 13.24
CA ASP A 49 -17.01 9.45 13.24
C ASP A 49 -16.79 10.25 11.94
N ILE A 50 -15.64 10.08 11.28
CA ILE A 50 -15.24 10.89 10.14
C ILE A 50 -15.21 10.07 8.85
N TRP A 51 -14.50 8.94 8.84
CA TRP A 51 -14.28 8.13 7.64
C TRP A 51 -15.56 7.71 6.92
N PRO A 52 -16.65 7.28 7.58
CA PRO A 52 -17.86 6.85 6.89
C PRO A 52 -18.48 7.92 6.00
N LYS A 53 -18.27 9.20 6.32
CA LYS A 53 -18.76 10.32 5.50
C LYS A 53 -17.97 10.42 4.18
N TYR A 54 -16.66 10.24 4.26
CA TYR A 54 -15.79 10.30 3.06
C TYR A 54 -15.96 9.07 2.18
N GLU A 55 -16.12 7.90 2.78
CA GLU A 55 -16.44 6.68 2.03
C GLU A 55 -17.73 6.84 1.25
N LEU A 56 -18.79 7.35 1.89
CA LEU A 56 -20.06 7.62 1.24
C LEU A 56 -19.93 8.67 0.13
N GLU A 57 -19.19 9.75 0.36
CA GLU A 57 -18.95 10.81 -0.65
C GLU A 57 -18.29 10.26 -1.92
N ILE A 58 -17.30 9.35 -1.75
CA ILE A 58 -16.63 8.69 -2.89
C ILE A 58 -17.61 7.77 -3.62
N GLN A 59 -18.39 6.98 -2.91
CA GLN A 59 -19.37 6.05 -3.49
C GLN A 59 -20.50 6.77 -4.21
N ASP A 60 -21.02 7.85 -3.63
CA ASP A 60 -22.06 8.69 -4.25
C ASP A 60 -21.57 9.31 -5.56
N LEU A 61 -20.34 9.81 -5.57
CA LEU A 61 -19.74 10.40 -6.77
C LEU A 61 -19.48 9.34 -7.86
N ALA A 62 -19.05 8.15 -7.48
CA ALA A 62 -18.87 7.03 -8.40
C ALA A 62 -20.19 6.50 -8.95
N GLY A 63 -21.27 6.61 -8.18
CA GLY A 63 -22.61 6.12 -8.54
C GLY A 63 -22.82 4.62 -8.32
N PHE A 64 -21.91 3.97 -7.60
CA PHE A 64 -22.02 2.55 -7.19
C PHE A 64 -21.22 2.29 -5.90
N PRO A 65 -21.60 1.26 -5.12
CA PRO A 65 -20.88 0.92 -3.91
C PRO A 65 -19.50 0.35 -4.25
N ILE A 66 -18.45 1.04 -3.81
CA ILE A 66 -17.06 0.60 -3.94
C ILE A 66 -16.57 0.25 -2.54
N PRO A 67 -16.13 -1.00 -2.28
CA PRO A 67 -15.44 -1.32 -1.04
C PRO A 67 -14.14 -0.53 -0.92
N ILE A 68 -13.97 0.22 0.18
CA ILE A 68 -12.76 1.01 0.42
C ILE A 68 -12.11 0.53 1.71
N ASN A 69 -10.92 -0.03 1.58
CA ASN A 69 -10.11 -0.46 2.72
C ASN A 69 -9.13 0.66 3.12
N LEU A 70 -9.43 1.32 4.23
CA LEU A 70 -8.55 2.32 4.82
C LEU A 70 -7.69 1.66 5.91
N ASP A 71 -6.40 1.46 5.65
CA ASP A 71 -5.47 0.97 6.67
C ASP A 71 -5.10 2.09 7.64
N THR A 72 -5.97 2.30 8.60
CA THR A 72 -5.82 3.37 9.60
C THR A 72 -4.56 3.24 10.44
N LYS A 73 -3.99 2.04 10.57
CA LYS A 73 -2.77 1.83 11.36
C LYS A 73 -1.54 2.33 10.59
N SER A 74 -1.42 1.99 9.33
CA SER A 74 -0.31 2.45 8.49
C SER A 74 -0.36 3.96 8.27
N LEU A 75 -1.57 4.52 8.19
CA LEU A 75 -1.80 5.96 8.00
C LEU A 75 -1.62 6.79 9.28
N ALA A 76 -1.43 6.16 10.43
CA ALA A 76 -1.23 6.84 11.70
C ALA A 76 0.24 7.23 11.88
N LEU A 77 0.56 8.49 11.65
CA LEU A 77 1.92 8.98 11.87
C LEU A 77 2.12 9.31 13.35
N PRO A 78 3.18 8.75 13.99
CA PRO A 78 3.47 9.00 15.40
C PRO A 78 3.60 10.50 15.73
N GLY A 79 3.05 10.92 16.84
CA GLY A 79 3.08 12.31 17.30
C GLY A 79 2.04 13.24 16.65
N LEU A 80 1.24 12.77 15.68
CA LEU A 80 0.27 13.59 14.94
C LEU A 80 -1.18 13.37 15.35
N ALA A 81 -1.44 12.73 16.50
CA ALA A 81 -2.81 12.43 16.95
C ALA A 81 -3.77 13.63 16.95
N GLY A 82 -3.25 14.81 17.27
CA GLY A 82 -4.05 16.04 17.28
C GLY A 82 -4.47 16.56 15.90
N THR A 83 -3.91 16.00 14.81
CA THR A 83 -4.17 16.45 13.43
C THR A 83 -5.04 15.49 12.64
N TYR A 84 -5.32 14.26 13.14
CA TYR A 84 -6.06 13.25 12.37
C TYR A 84 -7.44 13.70 11.89
N ALA A 85 -8.12 14.56 12.63
CA ALA A 85 -9.41 15.10 12.24
C ALA A 85 -9.32 16.36 11.36
N SER A 86 -8.12 16.88 11.08
CA SER A 86 -7.95 18.04 10.22
C SER A 86 -8.03 17.66 8.73
N ASP A 87 -8.50 18.61 7.90
CA ASP A 87 -8.57 18.41 6.46
C ASP A 87 -7.18 18.18 5.83
N ASP A 88 -6.14 18.69 6.45
CA ASP A 88 -4.77 18.54 5.96
C ASP A 88 -4.20 17.13 6.19
N TYR A 89 -4.84 16.29 7.02
CA TYR A 89 -4.31 14.97 7.33
C TYR A 89 -4.59 13.94 6.23
N LEU A 90 -5.85 13.65 5.95
CA LEU A 90 -6.29 12.68 4.94
C LEU A 90 -7.16 13.32 3.86
N ARG A 91 -7.98 14.32 4.19
CA ARG A 91 -8.94 14.92 3.25
C ARG A 91 -8.22 15.45 2.02
N LYS A 92 -7.38 16.47 2.16
CA LYS A 92 -6.67 17.09 1.04
C LYS A 92 -5.66 16.15 0.36
N PRO A 93 -4.76 15.44 1.11
CA PRO A 93 -3.73 14.66 0.44
C PRO A 93 -4.21 13.34 -0.18
N ILE A 94 -5.38 12.82 0.20
CA ILE A 94 -5.83 11.50 -0.24
C ILE A 94 -7.27 11.55 -0.78
N ILE A 95 -8.23 12.07 0.00
CA ILE A 95 -9.65 11.98 -0.36
C ILE A 95 -10.01 12.91 -1.52
N ASP A 96 -9.62 14.17 -1.46
CA ASP A 96 -9.91 15.14 -2.52
C ASP A 96 -9.32 14.73 -3.89
N PRO A 97 -8.07 14.21 -3.98
CA PRO A 97 -7.57 13.62 -5.22
C PRO A 97 -8.42 12.47 -5.76
N ILE A 98 -8.90 11.57 -4.90
CA ILE A 98 -9.79 10.47 -5.31
C ILE A 98 -11.10 11.03 -5.88
N LEU A 99 -11.70 11.99 -5.16
CA LEU A 99 -12.95 12.64 -5.63
C LEU A 99 -12.75 13.35 -6.95
N GLN A 100 -11.66 14.08 -7.16
CA GLN A 100 -11.38 14.74 -8.44
C GLN A 100 -11.17 13.75 -9.58
N ALA A 101 -10.41 12.67 -9.36
CA ALA A 101 -10.18 11.66 -10.39
C ALA A 101 -11.48 10.94 -10.78
N ILE A 102 -12.23 10.45 -9.79
CA ILE A 102 -13.54 9.79 -10.02
C ILE A 102 -14.51 10.76 -10.66
N GLY A 103 -14.59 12.00 -10.16
CA GLY A 103 -15.45 13.04 -10.74
C GLY A 103 -15.16 13.31 -12.21
N THR A 104 -13.88 13.34 -12.60
CA THR A 104 -13.48 13.53 -14.00
C THR A 104 -13.93 12.37 -14.88
N ILE A 105 -13.74 11.11 -14.43
CA ILE A 105 -14.15 9.91 -15.19
C ILE A 105 -15.67 9.85 -15.32
N THR A 106 -16.40 10.15 -14.27
CA THR A 106 -17.87 10.01 -14.20
C THR A 106 -18.65 11.15 -14.86
N VAL A 107 -17.99 12.15 -15.46
CA VAL A 107 -18.66 13.21 -16.25
C VAL A 107 -19.47 12.61 -17.41
N THR A 108 -18.98 11.54 -18.05
CA THR A 108 -19.65 10.87 -19.15
C THR A 108 -20.26 9.54 -18.73
N GLU A 109 -21.32 9.10 -19.43
CA GLU A 109 -21.93 7.79 -19.20
C GLU A 109 -20.97 6.64 -19.54
N ILE A 110 -20.14 6.82 -20.56
CA ILE A 110 -19.12 5.83 -20.94
C ILE A 110 -18.11 5.68 -19.80
N GLY A 111 -17.62 6.80 -19.26
CA GLY A 111 -16.68 6.77 -18.14
C GLY A 111 -17.27 6.13 -16.88
N ARG A 112 -18.54 6.44 -16.55
CA ARG A 112 -19.24 5.78 -15.43
C ARG A 112 -19.33 4.27 -15.61
N THR A 113 -19.68 3.83 -16.80
CA THR A 113 -19.79 2.40 -17.10
C THR A 113 -18.41 1.73 -17.01
N ALA A 114 -17.39 2.29 -17.63
CA ALA A 114 -16.04 1.76 -17.59
C ALA A 114 -15.48 1.70 -16.16
N LEU A 115 -15.68 2.75 -15.36
CA LEU A 115 -15.27 2.77 -13.96
C LEU A 115 -15.99 1.68 -13.16
N LYS A 116 -17.29 1.53 -13.31
CA LYS A 116 -18.09 0.51 -12.63
C LYS A 116 -17.67 -0.92 -12.97
N ASP A 117 -17.33 -1.15 -14.22
CA ASP A 117 -16.93 -2.48 -14.70
C ASP A 117 -15.47 -2.79 -14.31
N GLY A 118 -14.60 -1.77 -14.29
CA GLY A 118 -13.17 -1.92 -14.04
C GLY A 118 -12.76 -1.81 -12.57
N LEU A 119 -13.35 -0.90 -11.77
CA LEU A 119 -12.96 -0.66 -10.39
C LEU A 119 -13.78 -1.49 -9.41
N LYS A 120 -13.11 -2.45 -8.75
CA LYS A 120 -13.76 -3.38 -7.79
C LYS A 120 -13.56 -2.96 -6.33
N SER A 121 -12.43 -2.33 -6.01
CA SER A 121 -12.14 -1.84 -4.66
C SER A 121 -11.02 -0.82 -4.65
N ILE A 122 -10.94 -0.05 -3.55
CA ILE A 122 -9.85 0.89 -3.29
C ILE A 122 -9.14 0.47 -2.00
N VAL A 123 -7.81 0.47 -2.00
CA VAL A 123 -6.97 0.24 -0.81
C VAL A 123 -6.14 1.48 -0.58
N ILE A 124 -6.25 2.05 0.61
CA ILE A 124 -5.50 3.25 1.01
C ILE A 124 -4.60 2.87 2.19
N HIS A 125 -3.30 2.96 2.00
CA HIS A 125 -2.31 2.66 3.02
C HIS A 125 -1.09 3.58 2.91
N TYR A 126 -0.19 3.50 3.89
CA TYR A 126 1.10 4.16 3.85
C TYR A 126 2.22 3.18 4.23
N ASP A 127 3.16 3.00 3.30
CA ASP A 127 4.41 2.32 3.54
C ASP A 127 5.56 3.29 3.27
N GLU A 128 6.23 3.72 4.33
CA GLU A 128 7.32 4.70 4.28
C GLU A 128 8.48 4.26 3.36
N THR A 129 8.66 2.95 3.20
CA THR A 129 9.79 2.42 2.41
C THR A 129 9.57 2.55 0.90
N SER A 130 8.32 2.65 0.47
CA SER A 130 7.93 2.67 -0.95
C SER A 130 7.06 3.87 -1.35
N ALA A 131 6.55 4.65 -0.39
CA ALA A 131 5.75 5.82 -0.72
C ALA A 131 6.59 6.91 -1.39
N PRO A 132 6.13 7.46 -2.53
CA PRO A 132 6.84 8.53 -3.22
C PRO A 132 6.77 9.85 -2.45
N SER A 133 7.82 10.67 -2.58
CA SER A 133 7.84 12.00 -2.00
C SER A 133 7.17 13.08 -2.87
N SER A 134 7.15 12.89 -4.20
CA SER A 134 6.62 13.88 -5.16
C SER A 134 6.12 13.29 -6.48
N ASN A 135 6.64 12.15 -6.94
CA ASN A 135 6.09 11.48 -8.12
C ASN A 135 4.91 10.60 -7.70
N TYR A 136 3.75 11.21 -7.51
CA TYR A 136 2.57 10.54 -6.94
C TYR A 136 2.11 9.31 -7.72
N LYS A 137 2.40 9.25 -9.02
CA LYS A 137 2.07 8.09 -9.86
C LYS A 137 2.76 6.80 -9.37
N ASP A 138 3.99 6.90 -8.85
CA ASP A 138 4.72 5.73 -8.33
C ASP A 138 4.09 5.14 -7.07
N GLY A 139 3.23 5.88 -6.39
CA GLY A 139 2.46 5.43 -5.22
C GLY A 139 1.05 4.95 -5.56
N VAL A 140 0.71 4.81 -6.85
CA VAL A 140 -0.62 4.35 -7.29
C VAL A 140 -0.47 3.16 -8.22
N ASN A 141 -1.25 2.13 -7.97
CA ASN A 141 -1.34 0.97 -8.85
C ASN A 141 -2.80 0.53 -8.98
N MET A 142 -3.18 0.04 -10.16
CA MET A 142 -4.47 -0.63 -10.35
C MET A 142 -4.25 -1.98 -11.03
N GLU A 143 -4.52 -3.05 -10.30
CA GLU A 143 -4.35 -4.42 -10.75
C GLU A 143 -5.58 -5.24 -10.41
N ASP A 144 -6.09 -6.01 -11.36
CA ASP A 144 -7.30 -6.83 -11.20
C ASP A 144 -8.54 -6.07 -10.70
N GLY A 145 -8.58 -4.76 -10.93
CA GLY A 145 -9.64 -3.87 -10.48
C GLY A 145 -9.46 -3.32 -9.06
N VAL A 146 -8.35 -3.60 -8.40
CA VAL A 146 -8.00 -3.06 -7.10
C VAL A 146 -7.11 -1.83 -7.27
N LEU A 147 -7.63 -0.66 -6.95
CA LEU A 147 -6.85 0.58 -6.91
C LEU A 147 -6.13 0.68 -5.57
N THR A 148 -4.81 0.63 -5.57
CA THR A 148 -3.98 0.77 -4.37
C THR A 148 -3.32 2.14 -4.35
N ILE A 149 -3.42 2.85 -3.23
CA ILE A 149 -2.86 4.19 -3.01
C ILE A 149 -1.91 4.12 -1.82
N ASN A 150 -0.63 4.41 -2.06
CA ASN A 150 0.43 4.48 -1.08
C ASN A 150 1.02 5.89 -1.05
N TRP A 151 0.38 6.77 -0.31
CA TRP A 151 0.85 8.15 -0.11
C TRP A 151 0.98 8.49 1.35
N LYS A 152 2.00 9.30 1.67
CA LYS A 152 2.17 9.81 3.03
C LYS A 152 1.07 10.81 3.36
N PRO A 153 0.29 10.60 4.45
CA PRO A 153 -0.67 11.58 4.91
C PRO A 153 0.04 12.85 5.41
N TYR A 154 -0.68 13.96 5.51
CA TYR A 154 -0.17 15.22 6.07
C TYR A 154 1.14 15.72 5.42
N THR A 155 1.30 15.50 4.12
CA THR A 155 2.51 15.92 3.38
C THR A 155 2.10 16.52 2.05
N ASN A 156 2.68 17.68 1.68
CA ASN A 156 2.37 18.39 0.45
C ASN A 156 0.85 18.48 0.23
N VAL A 157 0.15 18.95 1.24
CA VAL A 157 -1.32 18.86 1.34
C VAL A 157 -2.05 19.62 0.23
N ASP A 158 -1.39 20.64 -0.33
CA ASP A 158 -1.97 21.43 -1.43
C ASP A 158 -1.75 20.83 -2.82
N ASP A 159 -1.01 19.70 -2.92
CA ASP A 159 -0.79 18.98 -4.18
C ASP A 159 -1.98 18.08 -4.56
N VAL A 160 -3.19 18.59 -4.40
CA VAL A 160 -4.42 17.84 -4.70
C VAL A 160 -4.52 17.49 -6.18
N GLU A 161 -4.34 18.47 -7.07
CA GLU A 161 -4.41 18.27 -8.52
C GLU A 161 -3.34 17.31 -9.06
N PRO A 162 -2.04 17.42 -8.71
CA PRO A 162 -1.03 16.46 -9.14
C PRO A 162 -1.34 15.01 -8.73
N ARG A 163 -1.89 14.82 -7.53
CA ARG A 163 -2.33 13.49 -7.07
C ARG A 163 -3.56 13.00 -7.83
N ALA A 164 -4.52 13.87 -8.08
CA ALA A 164 -5.71 13.53 -8.88
C ALA A 164 -5.34 13.11 -10.30
N LEU A 165 -4.40 13.80 -10.94
CA LEU A 165 -3.88 13.45 -12.27
C LEU A 165 -3.15 12.11 -12.26
N ALA A 166 -2.40 11.80 -11.20
CA ALA A 166 -1.76 10.50 -11.03
C ALA A 166 -2.78 9.37 -10.96
N LEU A 167 -3.82 9.52 -10.13
CA LEU A 167 -4.94 8.56 -10.04
C LEU A 167 -5.66 8.42 -11.38
N LEU A 168 -6.04 9.52 -11.99
CA LEU A 168 -6.73 9.54 -13.27
C LEU A 168 -5.95 8.74 -14.32
N SER A 169 -4.65 9.04 -14.47
CA SER A 169 -3.78 8.36 -15.42
C SER A 169 -3.69 6.83 -15.20
N VAL A 170 -3.70 6.38 -13.95
CA VAL A 170 -3.64 4.95 -13.62
C VAL A 170 -4.97 4.27 -13.83
N ILE A 171 -6.06 4.89 -13.43
CA ILE A 171 -7.41 4.34 -13.62
C ILE A 171 -7.75 4.25 -15.10
N GLU A 172 -7.56 5.33 -15.88
CA GLU A 172 -7.85 5.34 -17.32
C GLU A 172 -7.03 4.32 -18.12
N ALA A 173 -5.83 4.00 -17.66
CA ALA A 173 -5.01 2.97 -18.32
C ALA A 173 -5.49 1.54 -18.03
N ALA A 174 -6.30 1.34 -16.99
CA ALA A 174 -6.73 0.03 -16.52
C ALA A 174 -8.20 -0.31 -16.87
N ILE A 175 -9.03 0.70 -17.21
CA ILE A 175 -10.44 0.54 -17.57
C ILE A 175 -10.63 0.85 -19.08
#